data_b9f901a69d98915ebe3bf81696aa98e4
#
_entry.id   b9f901a69d98915ebe3bf81696aa98e4
#
_cell.length_a   1.000
_cell.length_b   1.000
_cell.length_c   1.000
_cell.angle_alpha   90.00
_cell.angle_beta   90.00
_cell.angle_gamma   90.00
#
_symmetry.space_group_name_H-M   'P 1'
#
loop_
_entity.id
_entity.type
_entity.pdbx_description
1 polymer ?
#
loop_
_entity_poly.entity_id
_entity_poly.type
_entity_poly.pdbx_seq_one_letter_code
_entity_poly.pdbx_strand_id
1 'polypeptide(L)'
;MSSPLAQPESGARAIDPARPVADAETKPTPGAPPQRVCPRSASHFGYNLITLAIVLGTVYWLRSHRHSLQDDLLILFASVAIPVIAIDVFVHKVHKRETTGLDWDRPFEIDFARVGTKLLGLAFTLGCIAFAFWLFPEYHGSFYDPLYNLLRRMAPTLVGAAVVYVGLVDGLMKEPHDAYWQLGRVLLGRRRDAKAAVIANHFRGWLVKAFFLPLMLVWLNGDVRPLVSLSLHDASINNLRLYDYLEKGIFSIDLLFATVGYVMSLRVIDTHIRSAEPTFFGWWVALFCYEPFYSLFGKQYLGYDEGYGFGTIFAPWPVFRWVWASIILFLFFVYALATVNFGVRFSNLTHRGILTDGPYRFTKHPAYFCKNLAWWFTIMPFMSQHGPWEALRHSVLLGCFNFIYYMRARTEEAHLSRDPVYVEYALWMNEHGAFAWLGRLIPIVRYKPPKDYVPAAATA
;
A
#
# COMPACT_ATOMS: atom_id res chain seq x y z
N MET A 1 -72.45 29.61 27.56
CA MET A 1 -72.33 30.88 26.84
C MET A 1 -70.89 31.34 26.95
N SER A 2 -70.26 31.75 25.86
CA SER A 2 -68.90 32.30 25.70
C SER A 2 -67.74 31.35 25.67
N SER A 3 -67.35 31.03 24.45
CA SER A 3 -66.02 30.47 24.08
C SER A 3 -64.89 31.45 24.41
N PRO A 4 -63.71 30.98 24.77
CA PRO A 4 -62.47 31.73 24.68
C PRO A 4 -61.67 31.43 23.41
N LEU A 5 -61.10 32.52 22.88
CA LEU A 5 -60.27 32.68 21.73
C LEU A 5 -58.93 31.85 21.78
N ALA A 6 -58.59 31.29 20.68
CA ALA A 6 -57.29 30.63 20.43
C ALA A 6 -56.20 31.70 20.17
N GLN A 7 -55.06 31.59 20.86
CA GLN A 7 -53.83 32.33 20.53
C GLN A 7 -52.94 31.52 19.56
N PRO A 8 -52.21 32.15 18.63
CA PRO A 8 -51.29 31.42 17.74
C PRO A 8 -49.92 31.26 18.41
N GLU A 9 -49.45 30.01 18.52
CA GLU A 9 -48.10 29.70 18.92
C GLU A 9 -47.09 30.00 17.78
N SER A 10 -46.21 30.96 18.02
CA SER A 10 -45.03 31.24 17.19
C SER A 10 -43.89 30.28 17.56
N GLY A 11 -43.82 29.14 16.88
CA GLY A 11 -42.69 28.20 16.99
C GLY A 11 -41.60 28.54 15.98
N ALA A 12 -40.64 29.41 16.35
CA ALA A 12 -39.38 29.55 15.62
C ALA A 12 -38.55 28.29 15.81
N ARG A 13 -38.44 27.43 14.78
CA ARG A 13 -37.50 26.30 14.74
C ARG A 13 -36.08 26.85 14.61
N ALA A 14 -35.26 26.61 15.62
CA ALA A 14 -33.84 26.82 15.57
C ALA A 14 -33.21 25.95 14.44
N ILE A 15 -32.46 26.60 13.56
CA ILE A 15 -31.69 25.95 12.49
C ILE A 15 -30.48 25.31 13.14
N ASP A 16 -30.42 23.97 13.12
CA ASP A 16 -29.27 23.18 13.53
C ASP A 16 -28.17 23.25 12.43
N PRO A 17 -26.96 23.81 12.71
CA PRO A 17 -25.93 24.01 11.69
C PRO A 17 -25.12 22.76 11.33
N ALA A 18 -25.50 21.56 11.77
CA ALA A 18 -24.73 20.34 11.60
C ALA A 18 -25.30 19.31 10.61
N ARG A 19 -26.29 19.64 9.81
CA ARG A 19 -26.75 18.77 8.72
C ARG A 19 -25.99 19.12 7.43
N PRO A 20 -25.19 18.17 6.86
CA PRO A 20 -24.72 18.34 5.49
C PRO A 20 -25.95 18.40 4.57
N VAL A 21 -25.95 19.40 3.68
CA VAL A 21 -26.94 19.55 2.61
C VAL A 21 -26.99 18.23 1.84
N ALA A 22 -28.11 17.51 1.96
CA ALA A 22 -28.40 16.37 1.12
C ALA A 22 -28.56 16.91 -0.29
N ASP A 23 -27.68 16.52 -1.19
CA ASP A 23 -27.84 16.74 -2.63
C ASP A 23 -29.25 16.26 -3.02
N ALA A 24 -29.95 17.08 -3.77
CA ALA A 24 -31.31 16.85 -4.18
C ALA A 24 -31.42 15.45 -4.83
N GLU A 25 -32.11 14.52 -4.15
CA GLU A 25 -32.44 13.20 -4.68
C GLU A 25 -33.26 13.39 -5.97
N THR A 26 -32.60 13.32 -7.10
CA THR A 26 -33.28 13.11 -8.38
C THR A 26 -33.95 11.75 -8.32
N LYS A 27 -35.28 11.71 -8.28
CA LYS A 27 -36.07 10.47 -8.33
C LYS A 27 -35.59 9.63 -9.52
N PRO A 28 -35.23 8.35 -9.31
CA PRO A 28 -34.76 7.51 -10.39
C PRO A 28 -35.86 7.34 -11.45
N THR A 29 -35.51 7.56 -12.69
CA THR A 29 -36.40 7.30 -13.85
C THR A 29 -36.78 5.82 -13.86
N PRO A 30 -38.06 5.43 -13.93
CA PRO A 30 -38.44 4.03 -13.95
C PRO A 30 -37.80 3.32 -15.16
N GLY A 31 -36.99 2.26 -14.88
CA GLY A 31 -36.30 1.48 -15.91
C GLY A 31 -34.82 1.78 -16.15
N ALA A 32 -34.25 2.82 -15.54
CA ALA A 32 -32.82 3.02 -15.57
C ALA A 32 -32.12 2.00 -14.63
N PRO A 33 -31.03 1.33 -15.05
CA PRO A 33 -30.27 0.45 -14.16
C PRO A 33 -29.79 1.27 -12.94
N PRO A 34 -29.80 0.68 -11.71
CA PRO A 34 -29.40 1.41 -10.51
C PRO A 34 -28.00 1.98 -10.69
N GLN A 35 -27.83 3.29 -10.45
CA GLN A 35 -26.52 3.93 -10.50
C GLN A 35 -25.59 3.26 -9.48
N ARG A 36 -24.46 2.75 -9.95
CA ARG A 36 -23.44 2.15 -9.08
C ARG A 36 -22.79 3.25 -8.21
N VAL A 37 -22.82 3.06 -6.92
CA VAL A 37 -22.16 3.93 -5.96
C VAL A 37 -20.74 3.41 -5.71
N CYS A 38 -19.75 4.32 -5.67
CA CYS A 38 -18.39 3.94 -5.32
C CYS A 38 -18.35 3.45 -3.86
N PRO A 39 -17.83 2.24 -3.57
CA PRO A 39 -17.69 1.76 -2.20
C PRO A 39 -16.82 2.68 -1.35
N ARG A 40 -17.03 2.66 -0.03
CA ARG A 40 -16.18 3.41 0.90
C ARG A 40 -14.75 2.86 0.91
N SER A 41 -13.78 3.76 0.92
CA SER A 41 -12.36 3.41 1.01
C SER A 41 -12.00 2.85 2.39
N ALA A 42 -11.09 1.88 2.43
CA ALA A 42 -10.56 1.33 3.69
C ALA A 42 -9.65 2.33 4.43
N SER A 43 -9.01 3.25 3.72
CA SER A 43 -8.20 4.36 4.22
C SER A 43 -8.78 5.69 3.72
N HIS A 44 -8.31 6.82 4.26
CA HIS A 44 -8.80 8.15 3.89
C HIS A 44 -7.66 9.03 3.39
N PHE A 45 -7.68 9.35 2.09
CA PHE A 45 -6.60 10.08 1.42
C PHE A 45 -6.29 11.43 2.07
N GLY A 46 -7.31 12.24 2.39
CA GLY A 46 -7.11 13.56 2.99
C GLY A 46 -6.34 13.53 4.31
N TYR A 47 -6.62 12.55 5.19
CA TYR A 47 -5.90 12.39 6.45
C TYR A 47 -4.47 11.86 6.24
N ASN A 48 -4.26 11.01 5.24
CA ASN A 48 -2.91 10.57 4.89
C ASN A 48 -2.05 11.71 4.32
N LEU A 49 -2.66 12.72 3.66
CA LEU A 49 -1.94 13.94 3.27
C LEU A 49 -1.51 14.78 4.48
N ILE A 50 -2.32 14.84 5.55
CA ILE A 50 -1.90 15.47 6.81
C ILE A 50 -0.67 14.74 7.38
N THR A 51 -0.71 13.40 7.37
CA THR A 51 0.46 12.60 7.79
C THR A 51 1.68 12.88 6.90
N LEU A 52 1.52 12.99 5.60
CA LEU A 52 2.60 13.38 4.68
C LEU A 52 3.18 14.75 5.05
N ALA A 53 2.34 15.73 5.37
CA ALA A 53 2.81 17.05 5.83
C ALA A 53 3.62 16.95 7.14
N ILE A 54 3.20 16.09 8.09
CA ILE A 54 3.96 15.81 9.32
C ILE A 54 5.32 15.18 8.99
N VAL A 55 5.35 14.21 8.07
CA VAL A 55 6.62 13.58 7.61
C VAL A 55 7.56 14.63 7.03
N LEU A 56 7.08 15.49 6.13
CA LEU A 56 7.89 16.55 5.54
C LEU A 56 8.42 17.54 6.60
N GLY A 57 7.57 17.90 7.57
CA GLY A 57 7.99 18.70 8.73
C GLY A 57 9.06 17.99 9.58
N THR A 58 8.93 16.69 9.77
CA THR A 58 9.92 15.86 10.49
C THR A 58 11.25 15.81 9.75
N VAL A 59 11.24 15.59 8.42
CA VAL A 59 12.45 15.64 7.58
C VAL A 59 13.14 17.01 7.71
N TYR A 60 12.37 18.10 7.64
CA TYR A 60 12.90 19.45 7.82
C TYR A 60 13.50 19.63 9.21
N TRP A 61 12.86 19.18 10.27
CA TRP A 61 13.36 19.24 11.63
C TRP A 61 14.66 18.46 11.83
N LEU A 62 14.75 17.24 11.27
CA LEU A 62 15.94 16.37 11.33
C LEU A 62 17.17 17.00 10.63
N ARG A 63 17.00 17.97 9.71
CA ARG A 63 18.13 18.70 9.11
C ARG A 63 18.93 19.48 10.13
N SER A 64 18.27 20.02 11.14
CA SER A 64 18.90 20.82 12.20
C SER A 64 19.21 20.02 13.46
N HIS A 65 18.54 18.87 13.66
CA HIS A 65 18.63 18.04 14.86
C HIS A 65 19.04 16.62 14.46
N ARG A 66 20.32 16.45 14.14
CA ARG A 66 20.85 15.14 13.71
C ARG A 66 21.07 14.22 14.89
N HIS A 67 20.60 12.98 14.75
CA HIS A 67 20.80 11.87 15.66
C HIS A 67 21.61 10.75 14.99
N SER A 68 21.63 9.59 15.60
CA SER A 68 22.13 8.39 14.92
C SER A 68 21.22 8.05 13.74
N LEU A 69 21.75 7.39 12.72
CA LEU A 69 20.95 6.99 11.54
C LEU A 69 19.74 6.14 11.92
N GLN A 70 19.90 5.28 12.94
CA GLN A 70 18.82 4.44 13.43
C GLN A 70 17.73 5.24 14.17
N ASP A 71 18.14 6.29 14.92
CA ASP A 71 17.16 7.16 15.60
C ASP A 71 16.41 8.01 14.59
N ASP A 72 17.09 8.59 13.58
CA ASP A 72 16.45 9.33 12.50
C ASP A 72 15.42 8.43 11.76
N LEU A 73 15.78 7.17 11.48
CA LEU A 73 14.88 6.20 10.88
C LEU A 73 13.64 5.91 11.75
N LEU A 74 13.85 5.70 13.07
CA LEU A 74 12.74 5.46 14.00
C LEU A 74 11.83 6.68 14.17
N ILE A 75 12.40 7.89 14.17
CA ILE A 75 11.64 9.16 14.21
C ILE A 75 10.78 9.30 12.94
N LEU A 76 11.34 9.04 11.77
CA LEU A 76 10.59 9.05 10.51
C LEU A 76 9.48 7.97 10.51
N PHE A 77 9.78 6.79 11.02
CA PHE A 77 8.81 5.73 11.18
C PHE A 77 7.63 6.13 12.08
N ALA A 78 7.95 6.74 13.24
CA ALA A 78 6.97 7.25 14.18
C ALA A 78 6.13 8.39 13.57
N SER A 79 6.72 9.26 12.74
CA SER A 79 6.03 10.36 12.07
C SER A 79 4.95 9.90 11.07
N VAL A 80 5.01 8.65 10.59
CA VAL A 80 3.93 8.02 9.81
C VAL A 80 2.99 7.24 10.72
N ALA A 81 3.54 6.35 11.56
CA ALA A 81 2.74 5.39 12.30
C ALA A 81 1.82 6.07 13.32
N ILE A 82 2.34 7.02 14.11
CA ILE A 82 1.58 7.65 15.19
C ILE A 82 0.36 8.44 14.67
N PRO A 83 0.51 9.38 13.70
CA PRO A 83 -0.63 10.13 13.20
C PRO A 83 -1.69 9.24 12.53
N VAL A 84 -1.27 8.30 11.67
CA VAL A 84 -2.23 7.41 11.00
C VAL A 84 -2.98 6.56 12.00
N ILE A 85 -2.29 5.94 12.98
CA ILE A 85 -2.95 5.12 14.01
C ILE A 85 -3.90 5.97 14.85
N ALA A 86 -3.47 7.17 15.27
CA ALA A 86 -4.32 8.07 16.06
C ALA A 86 -5.60 8.43 15.29
N ILE A 87 -5.48 8.83 14.03
CA ILE A 87 -6.64 9.17 13.18
C ILE A 87 -7.53 7.93 12.97
N ASP A 88 -6.94 6.79 12.62
CA ASP A 88 -7.68 5.54 12.38
C ASP A 88 -8.45 5.09 13.64
N VAL A 89 -7.85 5.20 14.83
CA VAL A 89 -8.49 4.77 16.08
C VAL A 89 -9.51 5.80 16.58
N PHE A 90 -9.13 7.08 16.67
CA PHE A 90 -9.96 8.09 17.34
C PHE A 90 -11.00 8.72 16.41
N VAL A 91 -10.67 8.93 15.13
CA VAL A 91 -11.59 9.55 14.15
C VAL A 91 -12.41 8.49 13.44
N HIS A 92 -11.75 7.49 12.82
CA HIS A 92 -12.42 6.49 12.00
C HIS A 92 -12.92 5.27 12.76
N LYS A 93 -12.50 5.11 14.03
CA LYS A 93 -12.88 4.00 14.92
C LYS A 93 -12.69 2.64 14.24
N VAL A 94 -11.61 2.50 13.46
CA VAL A 94 -11.35 1.28 12.66
C VAL A 94 -11.26 0.03 13.53
N HIS A 95 -10.84 0.15 14.79
CA HIS A 95 -10.78 -0.94 15.77
C HIS A 95 -12.15 -1.60 16.03
N LYS A 96 -13.26 -0.87 15.77
CA LYS A 96 -14.64 -1.36 15.93
C LYS A 96 -15.24 -1.95 14.64
N ARG A 97 -14.50 -1.94 13.53
CA ARG A 97 -15.00 -2.52 12.28
C ARG A 97 -15.13 -4.05 12.41
N GLU A 98 -16.16 -4.61 11.82
CA GLU A 98 -16.36 -6.07 11.79
C GLU A 98 -15.20 -6.81 11.15
N THR A 99 -14.54 -6.19 10.17
CA THR A 99 -13.38 -6.73 9.47
C THR A 99 -12.17 -7.00 10.38
N THR A 100 -12.11 -6.40 11.58
CA THR A 100 -11.11 -6.72 12.60
C THR A 100 -11.32 -8.10 13.19
N GLY A 101 -12.58 -8.59 13.23
CA GLY A 101 -12.98 -9.80 13.94
C GLY A 101 -12.82 -9.69 15.45
N LEU A 102 -12.81 -8.45 15.99
CA LEU A 102 -12.72 -8.17 17.42
C LEU A 102 -14.11 -7.80 17.98
N ASP A 103 -14.35 -8.19 19.22
CA ASP A 103 -15.53 -7.85 19.98
C ASP A 103 -15.11 -7.05 21.22
N TRP A 104 -15.41 -5.76 21.20
CA TRP A 104 -15.05 -4.82 22.26
C TRP A 104 -16.08 -4.76 23.38
N ASP A 105 -17.26 -5.35 23.17
CA ASP A 105 -18.36 -5.39 24.15
C ASP A 105 -18.30 -6.67 24.99
N ARG A 106 -17.46 -7.63 24.58
CA ARG A 106 -17.24 -8.87 25.32
C ARG A 106 -16.39 -8.63 26.57
N PRO A 107 -16.67 -9.33 27.71
CA PRO A 107 -15.76 -9.36 28.84
C PRO A 107 -14.36 -9.81 28.40
N PHE A 108 -13.35 -9.05 28.80
CA PHE A 108 -11.96 -9.37 28.49
C PHE A 108 -11.47 -10.54 29.32
N GLU A 109 -11.20 -11.67 28.67
CA GLU A 109 -10.69 -12.88 29.31
C GLU A 109 -9.47 -13.43 28.59
N ILE A 110 -8.37 -13.63 29.30
CA ILE A 110 -7.14 -14.20 28.73
C ILE A 110 -7.13 -15.72 29.01
N ASP A 111 -7.14 -16.51 27.95
CA ASP A 111 -6.83 -17.94 27.98
C ASP A 111 -5.34 -18.14 27.75
N PHE A 112 -4.58 -18.30 28.86
CA PHE A 112 -3.12 -18.46 28.80
C PHE A 112 -2.67 -19.68 28.01
N ALA A 113 -3.45 -20.77 27.98
CA ALA A 113 -3.12 -21.98 27.21
C ALA A 113 -3.26 -21.69 25.68
N ARG A 114 -4.30 -20.97 25.31
CA ARG A 114 -4.53 -20.55 23.93
C ARG A 114 -3.49 -19.53 23.48
N VAL A 115 -3.19 -18.52 24.30
CA VAL A 115 -2.14 -17.52 24.07
C VAL A 115 -0.78 -18.21 23.91
N GLY A 116 -0.42 -19.14 24.80
CA GLY A 116 0.82 -19.92 24.68
C GLY A 116 0.90 -20.71 23.39
N THR A 117 -0.22 -21.31 22.95
CA THR A 117 -0.31 -22.04 21.67
C THR A 117 -0.09 -21.09 20.46
N LYS A 118 -0.65 -19.86 20.50
CA LYS A 118 -0.43 -18.85 19.46
C LYS A 118 1.01 -18.35 19.43
N LEU A 119 1.60 -18.11 20.60
CA LEU A 119 3.01 -17.69 20.70
C LEU A 119 3.95 -18.78 20.17
N LEU A 120 3.65 -20.07 20.40
CA LEU A 120 4.38 -21.19 19.82
C LEU A 120 4.30 -21.15 18.27
N GLY A 121 3.10 -20.93 17.71
CA GLY A 121 2.90 -20.79 16.27
C GLY A 121 3.65 -19.58 15.69
N LEU A 122 3.65 -18.44 16.40
CA LEU A 122 4.40 -17.25 16.01
C LEU A 122 5.91 -17.51 16.06
N ALA A 123 6.42 -18.09 17.16
CA ALA A 123 7.84 -18.40 17.32
C ALA A 123 8.34 -19.35 16.23
N PHE A 124 7.56 -20.37 15.88
CA PHE A 124 7.88 -21.27 14.78
C PHE A 124 7.92 -20.54 13.44
N THR A 125 6.95 -19.66 13.15
CA THR A 125 6.94 -18.87 11.92
C THR A 125 8.18 -17.99 11.81
N LEU A 126 8.54 -17.28 12.88
CA LEU A 126 9.76 -16.45 12.91
C LEU A 126 11.02 -17.31 12.81
N GLY A 127 11.02 -18.50 13.44
CA GLY A 127 12.09 -19.48 13.31
C GLY A 127 12.30 -19.96 11.88
N CYS A 128 11.22 -20.23 11.13
CA CYS A 128 11.30 -20.58 9.70
C CYS A 128 11.90 -19.44 8.87
N ILE A 129 11.55 -18.19 9.15
CA ILE A 129 12.10 -17.01 8.46
C ILE A 129 13.59 -16.86 8.81
N ALA A 130 13.94 -16.94 10.09
CA ALA A 130 15.32 -16.85 10.53
C ALA A 130 16.18 -17.99 9.93
N PHE A 131 15.64 -19.20 9.85
CA PHE A 131 16.29 -20.33 9.18
C PHE A 131 16.50 -20.09 7.69
N ALA A 132 15.49 -19.53 6.98
CA ALA A 132 15.65 -19.18 5.57
C ALA A 132 16.73 -18.09 5.38
N PHE A 133 16.78 -17.07 6.24
CA PHE A 133 17.82 -16.02 6.18
C PHE A 133 19.21 -16.58 6.49
N TRP A 134 19.31 -17.58 7.35
CA TRP A 134 20.56 -18.28 7.61
C TRP A 134 20.96 -19.21 6.45
N LEU A 135 19.98 -19.86 5.81
CA LEU A 135 20.24 -20.82 4.72
C LEU A 135 20.70 -20.14 3.44
N PHE A 136 20.14 -18.97 3.10
CA PHE A 136 20.42 -18.30 1.83
C PHE A 136 21.57 -17.28 1.98
N PRO A 137 22.72 -17.47 1.26
CA PRO A 137 23.89 -16.58 1.37
C PRO A 137 23.60 -15.12 1.03
N GLU A 138 22.60 -14.85 0.21
CA GLU A 138 22.18 -13.51 -0.19
C GLU A 138 21.86 -12.63 1.01
N TYR A 139 21.37 -13.20 2.11
CA TYR A 139 21.05 -12.48 3.35
C TYR A 139 22.26 -12.25 4.26
N HIS A 140 23.44 -12.83 3.96
CA HIS A 140 24.65 -12.67 4.78
C HIS A 140 25.49 -11.46 4.37
N GLY A 141 25.18 -10.80 3.25
CA GLY A 141 25.90 -9.64 2.76
C GLY A 141 25.64 -8.39 3.59
N SER A 142 26.58 -7.43 3.55
CA SER A 142 26.53 -6.13 4.24
C SER A 142 25.30 -5.30 3.82
N PHE A 143 24.66 -5.62 2.71
CA PHE A 143 23.40 -5.01 2.28
C PHE A 143 22.32 -5.09 3.38
N TYR A 144 22.25 -6.20 4.13
CA TYR A 144 21.25 -6.41 5.17
C TYR A 144 21.69 -5.97 6.58
N ASP A 145 22.90 -5.43 6.76
CA ASP A 145 23.39 -4.94 8.05
C ASP A 145 22.44 -3.93 8.74
N PRO A 146 21.82 -2.97 8.01
CA PRO A 146 20.86 -2.06 8.61
C PRO A 146 19.67 -2.77 9.26
N LEU A 147 19.15 -3.84 8.61
CA LEU A 147 18.08 -4.66 9.15
C LEU A 147 18.52 -5.38 10.43
N TYR A 148 19.68 -6.05 10.39
CA TYR A 148 20.15 -6.82 11.54
C TYR A 148 20.49 -5.93 12.73
N ASN A 149 21.06 -4.76 12.50
CA ASN A 149 21.37 -3.78 13.54
C ASN A 149 20.10 -3.24 14.20
N LEU A 150 19.07 -2.94 13.39
CA LEU A 150 17.77 -2.50 13.92
C LEU A 150 17.07 -3.62 14.68
N LEU A 151 17.07 -4.85 14.15
CA LEU A 151 16.47 -6.01 14.82
C LEU A 151 17.15 -6.29 16.16
N ARG A 152 18.50 -6.29 16.25
CA ARG A 152 19.23 -6.47 17.51
C ARG A 152 18.81 -5.44 18.55
N ARG A 153 18.71 -4.16 18.13
CA ARG A 153 18.31 -3.07 19.02
C ARG A 153 16.86 -3.22 19.50
N MET A 154 15.95 -3.60 18.59
CA MET A 154 14.52 -3.62 18.86
C MET A 154 14.00 -4.98 19.38
N ALA A 155 14.80 -6.05 19.32
CA ALA A 155 14.34 -7.39 19.64
C ALA A 155 13.66 -7.53 21.01
N PRO A 156 14.19 -7.00 22.13
CA PRO A 156 13.52 -7.11 23.42
C PRO A 156 12.13 -6.45 23.42
N THR A 157 12.06 -5.24 22.83
CA THR A 157 10.80 -4.48 22.72
C THR A 157 9.80 -5.20 21.83
N LEU A 158 10.24 -5.73 20.68
CA LEU A 158 9.37 -6.46 19.76
C LEU A 158 8.83 -7.76 20.36
N VAL A 159 9.67 -8.50 21.09
CA VAL A 159 9.24 -9.72 21.78
C VAL A 159 8.21 -9.39 22.88
N GLY A 160 8.50 -8.42 23.74
CA GLY A 160 7.56 -7.99 24.78
C GLY A 160 6.23 -7.48 24.20
N ALA A 161 6.30 -6.64 23.18
CA ALA A 161 5.12 -6.13 22.48
C ALA A 161 4.31 -7.25 21.81
N ALA A 162 4.96 -8.27 21.24
CA ALA A 162 4.29 -9.40 20.62
C ALA A 162 3.51 -10.23 21.65
N VAL A 163 4.11 -10.49 22.82
CA VAL A 163 3.42 -11.24 23.91
C VAL A 163 2.19 -10.47 24.38
N VAL A 164 2.34 -9.18 24.68
CA VAL A 164 1.22 -8.32 25.12
C VAL A 164 0.15 -8.25 24.03
N TYR A 165 0.55 -8.02 22.79
CA TYR A 165 -0.37 -7.91 21.64
C TYR A 165 -1.17 -9.19 21.41
N VAL A 166 -0.51 -10.37 21.43
CA VAL A 166 -1.19 -11.66 21.25
C VAL A 166 -2.19 -11.91 22.37
N GLY A 167 -1.83 -11.59 23.62
CA GLY A 167 -2.74 -11.72 24.77
C GLY A 167 -3.96 -10.80 24.64
N LEU A 168 -3.74 -9.52 24.33
CA LEU A 168 -4.83 -8.54 24.16
C LEU A 168 -5.77 -8.92 23.02
N VAL A 169 -5.21 -9.26 21.87
CA VAL A 169 -6.01 -9.61 20.67
C VAL A 169 -6.77 -10.90 20.90
N ASP A 170 -6.15 -11.91 21.50
CA ASP A 170 -6.79 -13.19 21.77
C ASP A 170 -8.04 -13.03 22.65
N GLY A 171 -7.96 -12.20 23.70
CA GLY A 171 -9.08 -11.93 24.61
C GLY A 171 -10.26 -11.21 23.95
N LEU A 172 -10.02 -10.49 22.85
CA LEU A 172 -11.05 -9.74 22.12
C LEU A 172 -11.55 -10.43 20.85
N MET A 173 -10.89 -11.51 20.37
CA MET A 173 -11.27 -12.16 19.10
C MET A 173 -12.62 -12.85 19.20
N LYS A 174 -13.51 -12.62 18.22
CA LYS A 174 -14.75 -13.40 18.01
C LYS A 174 -14.44 -14.87 17.75
N GLU A 175 -13.44 -15.12 16.89
CA GLU A 175 -12.94 -16.45 16.53
C GLU A 175 -11.46 -16.58 16.90
N PRO A 176 -11.12 -17.01 18.13
CA PRO A 176 -9.74 -17.01 18.61
C PRO A 176 -8.87 -18.13 18.05
N HIS A 177 -9.43 -19.12 17.33
CA HIS A 177 -8.68 -20.24 16.73
C HIS A 177 -8.09 -19.86 15.37
N ASP A 178 -7.32 -18.79 15.33
CA ASP A 178 -6.69 -18.24 14.13
C ASP A 178 -5.52 -19.10 13.61
N ALA A 179 -4.83 -18.60 12.59
CA ALA A 179 -3.73 -19.32 11.95
C ALA A 179 -2.55 -19.60 12.90
N TYR A 180 -2.26 -18.68 13.83
CA TYR A 180 -1.22 -18.90 14.84
C TYR A 180 -1.58 -20.04 15.78
N TRP A 181 -2.83 -20.07 16.25
CA TRP A 181 -3.31 -21.15 17.10
C TRP A 181 -3.31 -22.47 16.35
N GLN A 182 -3.83 -22.52 15.11
CA GLN A 182 -3.87 -23.75 14.31
C GLN A 182 -2.45 -24.29 14.07
N LEU A 183 -1.48 -23.42 13.77
CA LEU A 183 -0.08 -23.82 13.60
C LEU A 183 0.51 -24.36 14.90
N GLY A 184 0.29 -23.68 16.02
CA GLY A 184 0.70 -24.16 17.35
C GLY A 184 0.12 -25.54 17.70
N ARG A 185 -1.16 -25.80 17.36
CA ARG A 185 -1.81 -27.11 17.54
C ARG A 185 -1.16 -28.20 16.68
N VAL A 186 -0.77 -27.87 15.45
CA VAL A 186 -0.01 -28.84 14.59
C VAL A 186 1.31 -29.21 15.23
N LEU A 187 2.05 -28.23 15.79
CA LEU A 187 3.34 -28.47 16.46
C LEU A 187 3.18 -29.32 17.74
N LEU A 188 2.04 -29.18 18.40
CA LEU A 188 1.68 -30.01 19.57
C LEU A 188 1.11 -31.40 19.19
N GLY A 189 1.22 -31.81 17.93
CA GLY A 189 0.75 -33.11 17.44
C GLY A 189 -0.74 -33.22 17.14
N ARG A 190 -1.51 -32.13 17.30
CA ARG A 190 -2.98 -32.10 17.11
C ARG A 190 -3.37 -31.60 15.72
N ARG A 191 -2.96 -32.30 14.66
CA ARG A 191 -3.16 -31.91 13.26
C ARG A 191 -4.62 -31.78 12.83
N ARG A 192 -5.56 -32.48 13.50
CA ARG A 192 -6.98 -32.45 13.18
C ARG A 192 -7.64 -31.10 13.43
N ASP A 193 -7.02 -30.27 14.29
CA ASP A 193 -7.53 -28.94 14.65
C ASP A 193 -7.16 -27.85 13.61
N ALA A 194 -6.43 -28.21 12.56
CA ALA A 194 -5.86 -27.28 11.61
C ALA A 194 -6.39 -27.48 10.19
N LYS A 195 -6.68 -26.35 9.51
CA LYS A 195 -7.06 -26.31 8.11
C LYS A 195 -5.85 -25.91 7.25
N ALA A 196 -5.44 -26.78 6.32
CA ALA A 196 -4.27 -26.54 5.47
C ALA A 196 -4.33 -25.20 4.72
N ALA A 197 -5.52 -24.79 4.24
CA ALA A 197 -5.71 -23.51 3.55
C ALA A 197 -5.41 -22.30 4.45
N VAL A 198 -5.76 -22.34 5.75
CA VAL A 198 -5.50 -21.28 6.73
C VAL A 198 -4.00 -21.15 6.98
N ILE A 199 -3.32 -22.30 7.20
CA ILE A 199 -1.87 -22.33 7.41
C ILE A 199 -1.12 -21.88 6.14
N ALA A 200 -1.55 -22.31 4.96
CA ALA A 200 -0.94 -21.88 3.70
C ALA A 200 -1.08 -20.36 3.47
N ASN A 201 -2.25 -19.78 3.77
CA ASN A 201 -2.45 -18.33 3.69
C ASN A 201 -1.56 -17.58 4.70
N HIS A 202 -1.43 -18.11 5.91
CA HIS A 202 -0.54 -17.56 6.94
C HIS A 202 0.92 -17.51 6.48
N PHE A 203 1.46 -18.62 5.97
CA PHE A 203 2.84 -18.63 5.48
C PHE A 203 3.04 -17.72 4.27
N ARG A 204 2.08 -17.66 3.33
CA ARG A 204 2.16 -16.70 2.22
C ARG A 204 2.21 -15.25 2.70
N GLY A 205 1.35 -14.88 3.67
CA GLY A 205 1.36 -13.54 4.26
C GLY A 205 2.69 -13.20 4.95
N TRP A 206 3.29 -14.15 5.67
CA TRP A 206 4.60 -13.96 6.29
C TRP A 206 5.74 -13.96 5.27
N LEU A 207 5.66 -14.75 4.20
CA LEU A 207 6.65 -14.74 3.11
C LEU A 207 6.68 -13.38 2.40
N VAL A 208 5.51 -12.76 2.18
CA VAL A 208 5.44 -11.38 1.67
C VAL A 208 6.22 -10.43 2.57
N LYS A 209 6.02 -10.49 3.89
CA LYS A 209 6.76 -9.64 4.84
C LYS A 209 8.25 -9.95 4.85
N ALA A 210 8.61 -11.23 4.91
CA ALA A 210 10.00 -11.69 4.96
C ALA A 210 10.80 -11.26 3.72
N PHE A 211 10.16 -11.14 2.57
CA PHE A 211 10.80 -10.69 1.35
C PHE A 211 10.84 -9.15 1.23
N PHE A 212 9.68 -8.49 1.33
CA PHE A 212 9.60 -7.06 1.00
C PHE A 212 10.07 -6.15 2.13
N LEU A 213 9.79 -6.47 3.40
CA LEU A 213 10.18 -5.59 4.51
C LEU A 213 11.70 -5.36 4.61
N PRO A 214 12.55 -6.39 4.53
CA PRO A 214 14.00 -6.19 4.51
C PRO A 214 14.48 -5.28 3.40
N LEU A 215 13.99 -5.48 2.17
CA LEU A 215 14.37 -4.66 1.01
C LEU A 215 13.96 -3.19 1.20
N MET A 216 12.69 -2.94 1.57
CA MET A 216 12.19 -1.58 1.76
C MET A 216 12.95 -0.86 2.88
N LEU A 217 13.23 -1.56 3.99
CA LEU A 217 13.95 -0.98 5.13
C LEU A 217 15.40 -0.65 4.78
N VAL A 218 16.10 -1.52 4.06
CA VAL A 218 17.49 -1.28 3.67
C VAL A 218 17.58 -0.11 2.70
N TRP A 219 16.71 -0.06 1.69
CA TRP A 219 16.68 1.06 0.74
C TRP A 219 16.32 2.37 1.45
N LEU A 220 15.29 2.36 2.30
CA LEU A 220 14.95 3.54 3.11
C LEU A 220 16.12 4.00 3.98
N ASN A 221 16.80 3.07 4.66
CA ASN A 221 17.99 3.39 5.48
C ASN A 221 19.10 4.08 4.66
N GLY A 222 19.30 3.64 3.41
CA GLY A 222 20.24 4.29 2.47
C GLY A 222 19.82 5.70 2.06
N ASP A 223 18.53 6.00 2.07
CA ASP A 223 17.99 7.29 1.63
C ASP A 223 17.86 8.32 2.75
N VAL A 224 17.84 7.92 4.03
CA VAL A 224 17.65 8.85 5.16
C VAL A 224 18.73 9.94 5.20
N ARG A 225 20.01 9.58 5.11
CA ARG A 225 21.11 10.57 5.13
C ARG A 225 21.08 11.55 3.96
N PRO A 226 20.98 11.10 2.70
CA PRO A 226 20.78 12.00 1.56
C PRO A 226 19.57 12.92 1.71
N LEU A 227 18.45 12.40 2.23
CA LEU A 227 17.22 13.17 2.39
C LEU A 227 17.36 14.32 3.41
N VAL A 228 18.02 14.07 4.55
CA VAL A 228 18.19 15.08 5.61
C VAL A 228 19.42 15.97 5.44
N SER A 229 20.43 15.58 4.63
CA SER A 229 21.68 16.34 4.46
C SER A 229 21.73 17.21 3.21
N LEU A 230 20.64 17.32 2.47
CA LEU A 230 20.63 18.05 1.21
C LEU A 230 21.09 19.50 1.32
N SER A 231 21.97 19.89 0.41
CA SER A 231 22.26 21.29 0.11
C SER A 231 21.79 21.63 -1.31
N LEU A 232 20.95 22.66 -1.43
CA LEU A 232 20.51 23.19 -2.73
C LEU A 232 21.46 24.28 -3.25
N HIS A 233 22.60 24.48 -2.60
CA HIS A 233 23.52 25.59 -2.92
C HIS A 233 24.00 25.56 -4.36
N ASP A 234 24.17 24.36 -4.92
CA ASP A 234 24.65 24.19 -6.32
C ASP A 234 23.50 23.89 -7.30
N ALA A 235 22.23 24.01 -6.90
CA ALA A 235 21.11 23.80 -7.80
C ALA A 235 21.02 24.97 -8.80
N SER A 236 20.95 24.65 -10.09
CA SER A 236 20.89 25.62 -11.17
C SER A 236 20.00 25.08 -12.29
N ILE A 237 19.47 25.98 -13.13
CA ILE A 237 18.69 25.58 -14.31
C ILE A 237 19.54 24.75 -15.30
N ASN A 238 20.85 24.89 -15.27
CA ASN A 238 21.77 24.19 -16.16
C ASN A 238 22.15 22.78 -15.68
N ASN A 239 21.71 22.37 -14.47
CA ASN A 239 21.91 21.01 -13.96
C ASN A 239 20.62 20.41 -13.43
N LEU A 240 20.59 19.09 -13.18
CA LEU A 240 19.44 18.36 -12.69
C LEU A 240 19.50 18.04 -11.19
N ARG A 241 20.39 18.67 -10.42
CA ARG A 241 20.55 18.36 -8.99
C ARG A 241 19.25 18.51 -8.19
N LEU A 242 18.45 19.52 -8.49
CA LEU A 242 17.14 19.68 -7.86
C LEU A 242 16.17 18.56 -8.28
N TYR A 243 16.18 18.18 -9.56
CA TYR A 243 15.39 17.05 -10.07
C TYR A 243 15.77 15.75 -9.34
N ASP A 244 17.06 15.41 -9.32
CA ASP A 244 17.57 14.18 -8.68
C ASP A 244 17.19 14.13 -7.20
N TYR A 245 17.24 15.28 -6.54
CA TYR A 245 16.82 15.39 -5.15
C TYR A 245 15.31 15.19 -4.95
N LEU A 246 14.49 15.87 -5.75
CA LEU A 246 13.03 15.74 -5.65
C LEU A 246 12.58 14.32 -5.99
N GLU A 247 13.17 13.72 -7.03
CA GLU A 247 12.92 12.32 -7.39
C GLU A 247 13.26 11.40 -6.22
N LYS A 248 14.46 11.53 -5.65
CA LYS A 248 14.90 10.75 -4.50
C LYS A 248 13.99 10.97 -3.28
N GLY A 249 13.59 12.20 -2.99
CA GLY A 249 12.65 12.51 -1.92
C GLY A 249 11.29 11.84 -2.12
N ILE A 250 10.76 11.83 -3.34
CA ILE A 250 9.50 11.16 -3.69
C ILE A 250 9.59 9.65 -3.45
N PHE A 251 10.68 9.00 -3.90
CA PHE A 251 10.89 7.57 -3.66
C PHE A 251 11.14 7.24 -2.19
N SER A 252 11.82 8.13 -1.44
CA SER A 252 12.01 7.95 0.01
C SER A 252 10.68 8.01 0.78
N ILE A 253 9.73 8.86 0.36
CA ILE A 253 8.37 8.89 0.91
C ILE A 253 7.64 7.58 0.62
N ASP A 254 7.71 7.10 -0.63
CA ASP A 254 7.13 5.79 -1.02
C ASP A 254 7.69 4.67 -0.16
N LEU A 255 9.02 4.57 -0.02
CA LEU A 255 9.69 3.57 0.79
C LEU A 255 9.31 3.66 2.27
N LEU A 256 9.19 4.88 2.82
CA LEU A 256 8.82 5.09 4.21
C LEU A 256 7.41 4.57 4.50
N PHE A 257 6.40 4.98 3.72
CA PHE A 257 5.03 4.49 3.90
C PHE A 257 4.93 2.99 3.65
N ALA A 258 5.64 2.46 2.65
CA ALA A 258 5.68 1.03 2.38
C ALA A 258 6.28 0.24 3.56
N THR A 259 7.43 0.68 4.10
CA THR A 259 8.10 0.03 5.24
C THR A 259 7.20 0.02 6.47
N VAL A 260 6.62 1.18 6.81
CA VAL A 260 5.65 1.29 7.93
C VAL A 260 4.46 0.36 7.70
N GLY A 261 3.93 0.30 6.48
CA GLY A 261 2.84 -0.58 6.11
C GLY A 261 3.13 -2.06 6.38
N TYR A 262 4.31 -2.55 6.01
CA TYR A 262 4.70 -3.94 6.28
C TYR A 262 4.82 -4.25 7.78
N VAL A 263 5.34 -3.32 8.57
CA VAL A 263 5.46 -3.49 10.03
C VAL A 263 4.08 -3.44 10.69
N MET A 264 3.24 -2.47 10.35
CA MET A 264 1.95 -2.20 10.98
C MET A 264 0.82 -3.13 10.50
N SER A 265 1.09 -4.44 10.38
CA SER A 265 0.06 -5.42 10.03
C SER A 265 -0.66 -5.93 11.28
N LEU A 266 -1.50 -5.08 11.87
CA LEU A 266 -2.13 -5.29 13.17
C LEU A 266 -3.65 -5.39 13.03
N ARG A 267 -4.27 -6.38 13.70
CA ARG A 267 -5.72 -6.59 13.70
C ARG A 267 -6.48 -5.45 14.39
N VAL A 268 -5.93 -4.93 15.50
CA VAL A 268 -6.54 -3.85 16.28
C VAL A 268 -6.80 -2.58 15.46
N ILE A 269 -5.98 -2.30 14.47
CA ILE A 269 -6.15 -1.15 13.57
C ILE A 269 -6.64 -1.55 12.18
N ASP A 270 -7.24 -2.73 12.04
CA ASP A 270 -7.80 -3.27 10.78
C ASP A 270 -6.82 -3.29 9.61
N THR A 271 -5.52 -3.50 9.90
CA THR A 271 -4.46 -3.53 8.88
C THR A 271 -3.83 -4.90 8.71
N HIS A 272 -4.39 -5.93 9.32
CA HIS A 272 -3.91 -7.30 9.19
C HIS A 272 -4.10 -7.85 7.77
N ILE A 273 -3.29 -8.81 7.39
CA ILE A 273 -3.40 -9.50 6.10
C ILE A 273 -4.63 -10.41 6.15
N ARG A 274 -5.66 -10.10 5.35
CA ARG A 274 -6.88 -10.91 5.20
C ARG A 274 -6.62 -12.11 4.29
N SER A 275 -5.93 -11.87 3.17
CA SER A 275 -5.45 -12.93 2.27
C SER A 275 -4.17 -12.51 1.57
N ALA A 276 -3.38 -13.51 1.12
CA ALA A 276 -2.21 -13.32 0.28
C ALA A 276 -2.40 -14.03 -1.06
N GLU A 277 -1.77 -13.51 -2.10
CA GLU A 277 -1.82 -14.06 -3.45
C GLU A 277 -1.54 -15.57 -3.44
N PRO A 278 -2.47 -16.41 -3.92
CA PRO A 278 -2.33 -17.86 -3.84
C PRO A 278 -1.59 -18.48 -5.02
N THR A 279 -1.44 -17.75 -6.14
CA THR A 279 -0.93 -18.31 -7.40
C THR A 279 0.56 -18.09 -7.57
N PHE A 280 1.27 -19.08 -8.11
CA PHE A 280 2.68 -18.93 -8.45
C PHE A 280 2.90 -17.80 -9.46
N PHE A 281 2.03 -17.68 -10.45
CA PHE A 281 2.16 -16.66 -11.48
C PHE A 281 2.02 -15.24 -10.92
N GLY A 282 1.09 -14.99 -9.97
CA GLY A 282 0.97 -13.71 -9.28
C GLY A 282 2.25 -13.33 -8.51
N TRP A 283 2.87 -14.31 -7.83
CA TRP A 283 4.17 -14.12 -7.19
C TRP A 283 5.27 -13.83 -8.20
N TRP A 284 5.35 -14.61 -9.29
CA TRP A 284 6.39 -14.44 -10.30
C TRP A 284 6.39 -13.05 -10.91
N VAL A 285 5.25 -12.56 -11.41
CA VAL A 285 5.16 -11.23 -12.03
C VAL A 285 5.39 -10.09 -11.03
N ALA A 286 5.11 -10.30 -9.74
CA ALA A 286 5.42 -9.32 -8.71
C ALA A 286 6.91 -9.30 -8.38
N LEU A 287 7.52 -10.46 -8.11
CA LEU A 287 8.93 -10.60 -7.73
C LEU A 287 9.87 -10.16 -8.86
N PHE A 288 9.50 -10.38 -10.12
CA PHE A 288 10.26 -9.94 -11.28
C PHE A 288 10.59 -8.44 -11.28
N CYS A 289 9.76 -7.63 -10.62
CA CYS A 289 9.95 -6.18 -10.50
C CYS A 289 10.88 -5.76 -9.36
N TYR A 290 11.44 -6.71 -8.58
CA TYR A 290 12.26 -6.43 -7.40
C TYR A 290 13.57 -7.22 -7.41
N GLU A 291 14.59 -6.67 -6.73
CA GLU A 291 15.85 -7.37 -6.54
C GLU A 291 15.67 -8.64 -5.67
N PRO A 292 16.43 -9.70 -5.94
CA PRO A 292 17.45 -9.87 -6.98
C PRO A 292 16.90 -10.24 -8.37
N PHE A 293 15.59 -10.53 -8.49
CA PHE A 293 14.99 -11.05 -9.73
C PHE A 293 15.04 -10.03 -10.88
N TYR A 294 14.92 -8.73 -10.56
CA TYR A 294 15.04 -7.67 -11.57
C TYR A 294 16.43 -7.65 -12.20
N SER A 295 17.50 -7.74 -11.42
CA SER A 295 18.87 -7.79 -11.95
C SER A 295 19.13 -9.10 -12.72
N LEU A 296 18.64 -10.23 -12.19
CA LEU A 296 18.87 -11.54 -12.83
C LEU A 296 18.14 -11.70 -14.16
N PHE A 297 16.92 -11.20 -14.28
CA PHE A 297 16.07 -11.43 -15.44
C PHE A 297 15.75 -10.13 -16.19
N GLY A 298 15.30 -9.08 -15.49
CA GLY A 298 14.87 -7.83 -16.12
C GLY A 298 16.04 -7.10 -16.75
N LYS A 299 17.07 -6.78 -15.98
CA LYS A 299 18.25 -6.05 -16.47
C LYS A 299 19.07 -6.88 -17.46
N GLN A 300 19.22 -8.18 -17.21
CA GLN A 300 20.02 -9.06 -18.06
C GLN A 300 19.38 -9.31 -19.44
N TYR A 301 18.07 -9.53 -19.51
CA TYR A 301 17.38 -9.95 -20.73
C TYR A 301 16.49 -8.86 -21.33
N LEU A 302 15.99 -7.92 -20.51
CA LEU A 302 15.15 -6.79 -20.93
C LEU A 302 15.90 -5.46 -20.76
N GLY A 303 17.19 -5.42 -21.14
CA GLY A 303 18.00 -4.20 -21.08
C GLY A 303 17.48 -3.14 -22.04
N TYR A 304 16.55 -2.30 -21.55
CA TYR A 304 15.88 -1.23 -22.30
C TYR A 304 16.50 0.16 -22.06
N ASP A 305 17.55 0.24 -21.24
CA ASP A 305 18.21 1.48 -20.81
C ASP A 305 19.67 1.47 -21.26
N GLU A 306 20.06 2.46 -22.08
CA GLU A 306 21.43 2.70 -22.52
C GLU A 306 22.18 3.70 -21.64
N GLY A 307 21.55 4.20 -20.54
CA GLY A 307 22.09 5.32 -19.75
C GLY A 307 21.97 6.69 -20.46
N TYR A 308 21.21 6.78 -21.55
CA TYR A 308 20.99 7.98 -22.35
C TYR A 308 19.51 8.36 -22.31
N GLY A 309 19.15 9.21 -21.34
CA GLY A 309 17.78 9.62 -21.12
C GLY A 309 17.55 11.12 -21.37
N PHE A 310 16.39 11.61 -20.97
CA PHE A 310 15.93 12.99 -21.17
C PHE A 310 16.95 14.04 -20.71
N GLY A 311 17.66 13.77 -19.62
CA GLY A 311 18.64 14.70 -19.04
C GLY A 311 19.80 15.03 -19.99
N THR A 312 20.24 14.04 -20.76
CA THR A 312 21.28 14.19 -21.77
C THR A 312 20.70 14.69 -23.10
N ILE A 313 19.57 14.12 -23.54
CA ILE A 313 18.91 14.49 -24.81
C ILE A 313 18.55 15.98 -24.82
N PHE A 314 17.98 16.49 -23.74
CA PHE A 314 17.55 17.89 -23.63
C PHE A 314 18.58 18.83 -22.98
N ALA A 315 19.82 18.37 -22.79
CA ALA A 315 20.89 19.21 -22.22
C ALA A 315 21.08 20.55 -22.97
N PRO A 316 20.98 20.62 -24.33
CA PRO A 316 21.11 21.88 -25.04
C PRO A 316 19.96 22.88 -24.83
N TRP A 317 18.82 22.41 -24.27
CA TRP A 317 17.61 23.23 -24.08
C TRP A 317 17.17 23.22 -22.61
N PRO A 318 17.82 23.99 -21.72
CA PRO A 318 17.60 23.89 -20.27
C PRO A 318 16.13 24.10 -19.84
N VAL A 319 15.44 25.06 -20.45
CA VAL A 319 14.02 25.33 -20.12
C VAL A 319 13.13 24.14 -20.49
N PHE A 320 13.29 23.61 -21.70
CA PHE A 320 12.52 22.46 -22.15
C PHE A 320 12.82 21.21 -21.30
N ARG A 321 14.11 21.01 -20.95
CA ARG A 321 14.54 19.93 -20.04
C ARG A 321 13.82 19.99 -18.70
N TRP A 322 13.66 21.20 -18.12
CA TRP A 322 12.94 21.38 -16.86
C TRP A 322 11.42 21.20 -16.98
N VAL A 323 10.81 21.61 -18.09
CA VAL A 323 9.40 21.28 -18.38
C VAL A 323 9.20 19.78 -18.41
N TRP A 324 10.09 19.06 -19.11
CA TRP A 324 10.06 17.61 -19.22
C TRP A 324 10.29 16.93 -17.85
N ALA A 325 11.31 17.36 -17.12
CA ALA A 325 11.59 16.92 -15.75
C ALA A 325 10.38 17.10 -14.81
N SER A 326 9.66 18.21 -14.93
CA SER A 326 8.47 18.49 -14.13
C SER A 326 7.33 17.51 -14.42
N ILE A 327 7.16 17.08 -15.65
CA ILE A 327 6.18 16.04 -16.03
C ILE A 327 6.57 14.70 -15.37
N ILE A 328 7.85 14.32 -15.44
CA ILE A 328 8.34 13.09 -14.82
C ILE A 328 8.14 13.14 -13.29
N LEU A 329 8.53 14.24 -12.65
CA LEU A 329 8.33 14.43 -11.21
C LEU A 329 6.87 14.37 -10.81
N PHE A 330 5.96 14.95 -11.61
CA PHE A 330 4.53 14.87 -11.37
C PHE A 330 4.03 13.42 -11.43
N LEU A 331 4.48 12.63 -12.40
CA LEU A 331 4.12 11.21 -12.50
C LEU A 331 4.63 10.41 -11.31
N PHE A 332 5.89 10.61 -10.90
CA PHE A 332 6.44 9.98 -9.70
C PHE A 332 5.74 10.45 -8.42
N PHE A 333 5.35 11.72 -8.36
CA PHE A 333 4.58 12.23 -7.22
C PHE A 333 3.21 11.54 -7.10
N VAL A 334 2.47 11.39 -8.22
CA VAL A 334 1.20 10.64 -8.21
C VAL A 334 1.43 9.16 -7.84
N TYR A 335 2.52 8.55 -8.30
CA TYR A 335 2.94 7.21 -7.88
C TYR A 335 3.12 7.12 -6.36
N ALA A 336 3.88 8.05 -5.75
CA ALA A 336 4.08 8.06 -4.30
C ALA A 336 2.78 8.38 -3.53
N LEU A 337 1.93 9.28 -4.05
CA LEU A 337 0.61 9.53 -3.45
C LEU A 337 -0.28 8.29 -3.45
N ALA A 338 -0.16 7.40 -4.43
CA ALA A 338 -0.86 6.14 -4.41
C ALA A 338 -0.43 5.25 -3.23
N THR A 339 0.88 5.24 -2.88
CA THR A 339 1.38 4.54 -1.68
C THR A 339 0.97 5.26 -0.39
N VAL A 340 1.07 6.59 -0.34
CA VAL A 340 0.60 7.41 0.80
C VAL A 340 -0.87 7.13 1.11
N ASN A 341 -1.70 6.92 0.09
CA ASN A 341 -3.13 6.62 0.28
C ASN A 341 -3.39 5.31 1.05
N PHE A 342 -2.47 4.35 1.02
CA PHE A 342 -2.59 3.16 1.88
C PHE A 342 -2.41 3.47 3.36
N GLY A 343 -1.76 4.60 3.72
CA GLY A 343 -1.35 4.85 5.09
C GLY A 343 -0.49 3.69 5.62
N VAL A 344 -0.93 3.05 6.70
CA VAL A 344 -0.24 1.87 7.28
C VAL A 344 -0.75 0.52 6.73
N ARG A 345 -1.51 0.53 5.61
CA ARG A 345 -2.08 -0.68 4.99
C ARG A 345 -1.28 -1.20 3.81
N PHE A 346 -0.20 -0.51 3.42
CA PHE A 346 0.58 -0.89 2.25
C PHE A 346 1.16 -2.30 2.38
N SER A 347 0.99 -3.09 1.33
CA SER A 347 1.67 -4.39 1.16
C SER A 347 1.44 -4.93 -0.24
N ASN A 348 2.49 -5.44 -0.88
CA ASN A 348 2.37 -6.17 -2.14
C ASN A 348 1.71 -7.53 -1.91
N LEU A 349 1.07 -8.09 -2.93
CA LEU A 349 0.54 -9.46 -2.96
C LEU A 349 -0.44 -9.81 -1.82
N THR A 350 -1.00 -8.81 -1.13
CA THR A 350 -1.92 -9.06 -0.02
C THR A 350 -3.16 -8.18 -0.10
N HIS A 351 -4.26 -8.71 0.41
CA HIS A 351 -5.48 -7.95 0.64
C HIS A 351 -5.54 -7.46 2.08
N ARG A 352 -5.65 -6.14 2.28
CA ARG A 352 -5.71 -5.48 3.59
C ARG A 352 -6.79 -4.39 3.65
N GLY A 353 -7.76 -4.46 2.75
CA GLY A 353 -8.83 -3.48 2.52
C GLY A 353 -8.71 -2.84 1.14
N ILE A 354 -9.83 -2.37 0.61
CA ILE A 354 -9.92 -1.79 -0.74
C ILE A 354 -9.86 -0.27 -0.65
N LEU A 355 -9.00 0.34 -1.47
CA LEU A 355 -8.88 1.78 -1.61
C LEU A 355 -9.68 2.25 -2.82
N THR A 356 -10.49 3.29 -2.62
CA THR A 356 -11.40 3.81 -3.65
C THR A 356 -11.35 5.33 -3.78
N ASP A 357 -10.53 6.00 -2.97
CA ASP A 357 -10.35 7.46 -2.92
C ASP A 357 -8.96 7.89 -3.40
N GLY A 358 -8.68 9.18 -3.37
CA GLY A 358 -7.41 9.74 -3.83
C GLY A 358 -7.08 9.33 -5.28
N PRO A 359 -5.85 8.93 -5.58
CA PRO A 359 -5.46 8.46 -6.92
C PRO A 359 -6.28 7.25 -7.41
N TYR A 360 -6.76 6.41 -6.50
CA TYR A 360 -7.60 5.24 -6.82
C TYR A 360 -9.02 5.60 -7.28
N ARG A 361 -9.45 6.85 -7.13
CA ARG A 361 -10.71 7.31 -7.70
C ARG A 361 -10.65 7.49 -9.22
N PHE A 362 -9.45 7.66 -9.78
CA PHE A 362 -9.23 7.89 -11.21
C PHE A 362 -8.90 6.62 -11.98
N THR A 363 -8.15 5.71 -11.37
CA THR A 363 -7.77 4.42 -11.98
C THR A 363 -7.51 3.38 -10.90
N LYS A 364 -7.72 2.09 -11.23
CA LYS A 364 -7.46 0.96 -10.32
C LYS A 364 -5.99 0.78 -9.97
N HIS A 365 -5.08 1.20 -10.86
CA HIS A 365 -3.64 1.01 -10.73
C HIS A 365 -2.85 2.30 -10.98
N PRO A 366 -3.08 3.38 -10.17
CA PRO A 366 -2.43 4.68 -10.40
C PRO A 366 -0.91 4.58 -10.31
N ALA A 367 -0.39 3.80 -9.37
CA ALA A 367 1.05 3.60 -9.20
C ALA A 367 1.69 2.96 -10.43
N TYR A 368 1.09 1.88 -10.97
CA TYR A 368 1.65 1.18 -12.13
C TYR A 368 1.60 2.06 -13.37
N PHE A 369 0.48 2.74 -13.60
CA PHE A 369 0.31 3.63 -14.74
C PHE A 369 1.35 4.75 -14.72
N CYS A 370 1.43 5.51 -13.63
CA CYS A 370 2.32 6.66 -13.52
C CYS A 370 3.80 6.25 -13.59
N LYS A 371 4.20 5.19 -12.90
CA LYS A 371 5.58 4.70 -12.90
C LYS A 371 6.02 4.22 -14.30
N ASN A 372 5.18 3.44 -14.97
CA ASN A 372 5.49 2.96 -16.32
C ASN A 372 5.59 4.13 -17.31
N LEU A 373 4.67 5.09 -17.26
CA LEU A 373 4.72 6.27 -18.13
C LEU A 373 5.94 7.15 -17.85
N ALA A 374 6.29 7.34 -16.55
CA ALA A 374 7.50 8.07 -16.18
C ALA A 374 8.77 7.44 -16.74
N TRP A 375 8.88 6.12 -16.79
CA TRP A 375 10.03 5.45 -17.42
C TRP A 375 10.17 5.75 -18.91
N TRP A 376 9.06 5.78 -19.67
CA TRP A 376 9.12 6.20 -21.08
C TRP A 376 9.67 7.62 -21.25
N PHE A 377 9.34 8.52 -20.32
CA PHE A 377 9.81 9.90 -20.36
C PHE A 377 11.23 10.07 -19.80
N THR A 378 11.63 9.27 -18.84
CA THR A 378 12.98 9.33 -18.25
C THR A 378 14.01 8.72 -19.18
N ILE A 379 13.75 7.51 -19.66
CA ILE A 379 14.69 6.71 -20.47
C ILE A 379 14.67 7.12 -21.92
N MET A 380 13.49 7.49 -22.46
CA MET A 380 13.27 7.84 -23.87
C MET A 380 13.85 6.79 -24.84
N PRO A 381 13.47 5.51 -24.74
CA PRO A 381 14.10 4.42 -25.47
C PRO A 381 13.96 4.56 -27.00
N PHE A 382 12.99 5.35 -27.47
CA PHE A 382 12.76 5.69 -28.87
C PHE A 382 13.79 6.70 -29.45
N MET A 383 14.71 7.23 -28.62
CA MET A 383 15.75 8.18 -28.99
C MET A 383 17.15 7.62 -28.66
N SER A 384 17.51 6.47 -29.26
CA SER A 384 18.81 5.86 -29.08
C SER A 384 19.93 6.60 -29.85
N GLN A 385 21.12 6.68 -29.24
CA GLN A 385 22.34 7.17 -29.91
C GLN A 385 22.89 6.19 -30.95
N HIS A 386 22.50 4.93 -30.88
CA HIS A 386 23.01 3.84 -31.74
C HIS A 386 22.14 3.59 -32.97
N GLY A 387 21.20 4.52 -33.24
CA GLY A 387 20.38 4.50 -34.44
C GLY A 387 18.96 3.95 -34.25
N PRO A 388 18.13 3.98 -35.30
CA PRO A 388 16.71 3.70 -35.20
C PRO A 388 16.40 2.23 -34.86
N TRP A 389 17.30 1.31 -35.19
CA TRP A 389 17.12 -0.11 -34.87
C TRP A 389 17.24 -0.36 -33.33
N GLU A 390 18.24 0.23 -32.69
CA GLU A 390 18.38 0.15 -31.23
C GLU A 390 17.25 0.91 -30.51
N ALA A 391 16.80 2.05 -31.04
CA ALA A 391 15.61 2.76 -30.53
C ALA A 391 14.36 1.86 -30.57
N LEU A 392 14.14 1.14 -31.67
CA LEU A 392 13.04 0.17 -31.77
C LEU A 392 13.20 -0.97 -30.75
N ARG A 393 14.40 -1.54 -30.68
CA ARG A 393 14.71 -2.64 -29.75
C ARG A 393 14.44 -2.24 -28.30
N HIS A 394 15.00 -1.13 -27.82
CA HIS A 394 14.80 -0.66 -26.44
C HIS A 394 13.33 -0.30 -26.17
N SER A 395 12.64 0.27 -27.14
CA SER A 395 11.19 0.55 -27.02
C SER A 395 10.37 -0.73 -26.86
N VAL A 396 10.68 -1.77 -27.65
CA VAL A 396 10.02 -3.08 -27.52
C VAL A 396 10.33 -3.72 -26.17
N LEU A 397 11.58 -3.68 -25.72
CA LEU A 397 11.99 -4.26 -24.43
C LEU A 397 11.32 -3.55 -23.23
N LEU A 398 11.23 -2.21 -23.26
CA LEU A 398 10.46 -1.47 -22.26
C LEU A 398 8.97 -1.81 -22.32
N GLY A 399 8.43 -1.98 -23.54
CA GLY A 399 7.06 -2.47 -23.75
C GLY A 399 6.82 -3.85 -23.14
N CYS A 400 7.78 -4.78 -23.26
CA CYS A 400 7.74 -6.09 -22.61
C CYS A 400 7.73 -5.96 -21.06
N PHE A 401 8.53 -5.03 -20.53
CA PHE A 401 8.54 -4.77 -19.09
C PHE A 401 7.21 -4.16 -18.62
N ASN A 402 6.61 -3.25 -19.38
CA ASN A 402 5.27 -2.73 -19.10
C ASN A 402 4.20 -3.84 -19.16
N PHE A 403 4.36 -4.83 -20.05
CA PHE A 403 3.47 -5.98 -20.10
C PHE A 403 3.55 -6.82 -18.82
N ILE A 404 4.73 -6.97 -18.20
CA ILE A 404 4.86 -7.62 -16.88
C ILE A 404 4.04 -6.85 -15.82
N TYR A 405 4.09 -5.51 -15.80
CA TYR A 405 3.24 -4.70 -14.90
C TYR A 405 1.75 -4.85 -15.20
N TYR A 406 1.38 -4.97 -16.48
CA TYR A 406 0.00 -5.27 -16.85
C TYR A 406 -0.45 -6.64 -16.31
N MET A 407 0.37 -7.67 -16.45
CA MET A 407 0.07 -9.00 -15.89
C MET A 407 0.01 -8.98 -14.35
N ARG A 408 0.88 -8.19 -13.71
CA ARG A 408 0.84 -7.95 -12.27
C ARG A 408 -0.50 -7.31 -11.85
N ALA A 409 -0.95 -6.28 -12.57
CA ALA A 409 -2.26 -5.68 -12.32
C ALA A 409 -3.40 -6.70 -12.48
N ARG A 410 -3.36 -7.55 -13.50
CA ARG A 410 -4.39 -8.58 -13.76
C ARG A 410 -4.43 -9.66 -12.67
N THR A 411 -3.27 -10.11 -12.17
CA THR A 411 -3.23 -11.09 -11.07
C THR A 411 -3.70 -10.48 -9.76
N GLU A 412 -3.35 -9.21 -9.48
CA GLU A 412 -3.85 -8.46 -8.33
C GLU A 412 -5.38 -8.29 -8.40
N GLU A 413 -5.93 -7.89 -9.55
CA GLU A 413 -7.39 -7.82 -9.77
C GLU A 413 -8.07 -9.18 -9.52
N ALA A 414 -7.50 -10.26 -10.02
CA ALA A 414 -8.05 -11.60 -9.82
C ALA A 414 -8.04 -12.03 -8.35
N HIS A 415 -6.98 -11.70 -7.60
CA HIS A 415 -6.89 -11.95 -6.17
C HIS A 415 -7.91 -11.12 -5.37
N LEU A 416 -7.97 -9.81 -5.62
CA LEU A 416 -8.86 -8.88 -4.93
C LEU A 416 -10.33 -9.12 -5.27
N SER A 417 -10.66 -9.68 -6.44
CA SER A 417 -12.03 -10.02 -6.86
C SER A 417 -12.73 -11.08 -5.99
N ARG A 418 -12.03 -11.65 -5.03
CA ARG A 418 -12.62 -12.49 -3.97
C ARG A 418 -13.35 -11.66 -2.91
N ASP A 419 -13.08 -10.35 -2.84
CA ASP A 419 -13.79 -9.40 -1.99
C ASP A 419 -14.88 -8.71 -2.81
N PRO A 420 -16.17 -8.82 -2.43
CA PRO A 420 -17.28 -8.16 -3.13
C PRO A 420 -17.09 -6.64 -3.24
N VAL A 421 -16.47 -5.99 -2.24
CA VAL A 421 -16.19 -4.55 -2.26
C VAL A 421 -15.26 -4.19 -3.42
N TYR A 422 -14.27 -5.04 -3.73
CA TYR A 422 -13.41 -4.81 -4.89
C TYR A 422 -14.17 -4.95 -6.21
N VAL A 423 -15.03 -5.95 -6.30
CA VAL A 423 -15.83 -6.18 -7.52
C VAL A 423 -16.73 -4.98 -7.81
N GLU A 424 -17.43 -4.46 -6.80
CA GLU A 424 -18.27 -3.26 -6.94
C GLU A 424 -17.43 -2.03 -7.35
N TYR A 425 -16.27 -1.82 -6.72
CA TYR A 425 -15.35 -0.76 -7.07
C TYR A 425 -14.84 -0.90 -8.52
N ALA A 426 -14.43 -2.09 -8.94
CA ALA A 426 -13.90 -2.31 -10.28
C ALA A 426 -14.97 -2.16 -11.38
N LEU A 427 -16.22 -2.54 -11.07
CA LEU A 427 -17.37 -2.30 -11.95
C LEU A 427 -17.70 -0.80 -12.03
N TRP A 428 -17.66 -0.08 -10.90
CA TRP A 428 -17.83 1.38 -10.88
C TRP A 428 -16.74 2.06 -11.72
N MET A 429 -15.49 1.62 -11.61
CA MET A 429 -14.36 2.13 -12.40
C MET A 429 -14.50 1.91 -13.91
N ASN A 430 -15.17 0.84 -14.34
CA ASN A 430 -15.48 0.62 -15.76
C ASN A 430 -16.38 1.72 -16.36
N GLU A 431 -17.14 2.42 -15.52
CA GLU A 431 -18.10 3.44 -15.92
C GLU A 431 -17.58 4.87 -15.68
N HIS A 432 -16.86 5.09 -14.57
CA HIS A 432 -16.49 6.42 -14.05
C HIS A 432 -14.98 6.68 -14.04
N GLY A 433 -14.14 5.68 -14.24
CA GLY A 433 -12.68 5.84 -14.23
C GLY A 433 -12.16 6.69 -15.39
N ALA A 434 -11.01 7.32 -15.22
CA ALA A 434 -10.39 8.17 -16.24
C ALA A 434 -10.16 7.45 -17.59
N PHE A 435 -9.99 6.13 -17.55
CA PHE A 435 -9.80 5.28 -18.73
C PHE A 435 -11.04 4.46 -19.11
N ALA A 436 -12.23 4.79 -18.60
CA ALA A 436 -13.48 4.09 -18.93
C ALA A 436 -13.77 4.06 -20.44
N TRP A 437 -13.42 5.15 -21.15
CA TRP A 437 -13.53 5.24 -22.62
C TRP A 437 -12.65 4.22 -23.34
N LEU A 438 -11.45 3.94 -22.84
CA LEU A 438 -10.54 2.94 -23.42
C LEU A 438 -11.11 1.52 -23.30
N GLY A 439 -11.76 1.20 -22.17
CA GLY A 439 -12.46 -0.08 -21.98
C GLY A 439 -13.65 -0.28 -22.91
N ARG A 440 -14.21 0.81 -23.46
CA ARG A 440 -15.27 0.73 -24.49
C ARG A 440 -14.69 0.42 -25.88
N LEU A 441 -13.49 0.96 -26.18
CA LEU A 441 -12.78 0.71 -27.44
C LEU A 441 -12.05 -0.62 -27.45
N ILE A 442 -11.45 -1.00 -26.35
CA ILE A 442 -10.61 -2.21 -26.20
C ILE A 442 -11.18 -3.06 -25.04
N PRO A 443 -12.14 -3.96 -25.32
CA PRO A 443 -12.86 -4.73 -24.28
C PRO A 443 -11.96 -5.61 -23.41
N ILE A 444 -10.74 -5.95 -23.85
CA ILE A 444 -9.80 -6.80 -23.09
C ILE A 444 -9.26 -6.07 -21.85
N VAL A 445 -9.20 -4.73 -21.85
CA VAL A 445 -8.73 -3.95 -20.68
C VAL A 445 -9.84 -3.68 -19.66
N ARG A 446 -11.10 -3.95 -20.04
CA ARG A 446 -12.25 -3.78 -19.17
C ARG A 446 -12.27 -4.87 -18.11
N TYR A 447 -12.50 -4.51 -16.85
CA TYR A 447 -12.69 -5.47 -15.77
C TYR A 447 -13.96 -6.31 -16.00
N LYS A 448 -13.85 -7.62 -15.77
CA LYS A 448 -14.95 -8.57 -15.79
C LYS A 448 -15.04 -9.24 -14.41
N PRO A 449 -16.23 -9.24 -13.79
CA PRO A 449 -16.42 -9.88 -12.50
C PRO A 449 -16.28 -11.41 -12.62
N PRO A 450 -15.99 -12.12 -11.51
CA PRO A 450 -16.07 -13.58 -11.46
C PRO A 450 -17.45 -14.10 -11.92
N LYS A 451 -17.50 -15.31 -12.47
CA LYS A 451 -18.73 -15.88 -13.01
C LYS A 451 -19.83 -16.15 -11.96
N ASP A 452 -19.39 -16.37 -10.73
CA ASP A 452 -20.21 -16.63 -9.53
C ASP A 452 -20.58 -15.37 -8.75
N TYR A 453 -20.20 -14.19 -9.25
CA TYR A 453 -20.52 -12.93 -8.60
C TYR A 453 -22.01 -12.58 -8.73
N VAL A 454 -22.66 -12.38 -7.58
CA VAL A 454 -24.06 -11.90 -7.49
C VAL A 454 -24.02 -10.47 -6.93
N PRO A 455 -24.58 -9.45 -7.63
CA PRO A 455 -24.64 -8.09 -7.14
C PRO A 455 -25.44 -7.99 -5.82
N ALA A 456 -24.98 -7.17 -4.88
CA ALA A 456 -25.64 -6.98 -3.58
C ALA A 456 -27.11 -6.49 -3.71
N ALA A 457 -27.44 -5.76 -4.77
CA ALA A 457 -28.80 -5.31 -5.06
C ALA A 457 -29.78 -6.46 -5.47
N ALA A 458 -29.28 -7.66 -5.75
CA ALA A 458 -30.12 -8.82 -6.10
C ALA A 458 -30.47 -9.69 -4.87
N THR A 459 -29.94 -9.36 -3.70
CA THR A 459 -30.14 -10.09 -2.43
C THR A 459 -30.97 -9.31 -1.41
N ALA A 460 -31.49 -8.13 -1.79
CA ALA A 460 -32.43 -7.31 -1.01
C ALA A 460 -33.87 -7.42 -1.64
#